data_cc0235e703a940d09a0ae6f4a5aa3765
#
_entry.id   cc0235e703a940d09a0ae6f4a5aa3765
#
_cell.length_a   1.000
_cell.length_b   1.000
_cell.length_c   1.000
_cell.angle_alpha   90.00
_cell.angle_beta   90.00
_cell.angle_gamma   90.00
#
_symmetry.space_group_name_H-M   'P 1'
#
loop_
_entity.id
_entity.type
_entity.pdbx_description
1 polymer ?
#
loop_
_entity_poly.entity_id
_entity_poly.type
_entity_poly.pdbx_seq_one_letter_code
_entity_poly.pdbx_strand_id
1 'polypeptide(L)'
;ITGEESEQQIKMRSERISADSKNCYILNETNTQNIFQHIEKINPGMIIIDSVQTLQTELIESSAGSISQIRECASEFQKYSKLTSTPVFLIGHITKDGTIAGPKILEHMVDTVLQFEGDRNNMYRILRSVKNRFGSTSELGIFEMQGTGLREVANPSEILLSQRDENHSGIAVSSTIEGLRPLLIEVQSLVSSAAYGNPQRSSTGFDLRRMNMLLAVLEKRCGFRLGAKDVFLNIAGGIRVDDPAIDLAVMASVLSSNEDIAVDMKSCFAAEVGLSGEIRAVNRIEQRISEAEKLGFNEIVISKYNANNLNQKNFKIKIIAINKIEHLLRYLFG
;
A
#
# COMPACT_ATOMS: atom_id res chain seq x y z
N ILE A 1 1.39 -10.19 26.74
CA ILE A 1 2.33 -11.27 27.00
C ILE A 1 3.52 -11.01 26.13
N THR A 2 4.72 -11.00 26.69
CA THR A 2 5.97 -10.76 25.99
C THR A 2 6.99 -11.87 26.28
N GLY A 3 7.70 -12.31 25.25
CA GLY A 3 8.86 -13.21 25.38
C GLY A 3 10.16 -12.57 24.89
N GLU A 4 10.11 -11.34 24.36
CA GLU A 4 11.28 -10.65 23.78
C GLU A 4 11.76 -9.48 24.63
N GLU A 5 10.84 -8.71 25.21
CA GLU A 5 11.16 -7.50 25.94
C GLU A 5 10.91 -7.66 27.45
N SER A 6 11.77 -7.04 28.24
CA SER A 6 11.57 -6.97 29.68
C SER A 6 10.43 -6.02 30.05
N GLU A 7 9.83 -6.22 31.22
CA GLU A 7 8.77 -5.33 31.74
C GLU A 7 9.23 -3.86 31.79
N GLN A 8 10.49 -3.61 32.13
CA GLN A 8 11.06 -2.26 32.18
C GLN A 8 11.12 -1.60 30.80
N GLN A 9 11.50 -2.37 29.75
CA GLN A 9 11.55 -1.86 28.39
C GLN A 9 10.15 -1.49 27.87
N ILE A 10 9.16 -2.33 28.15
CA ILE A 10 7.77 -2.05 27.78
C ILE A 10 7.26 -0.81 28.53
N LYS A 11 7.57 -0.70 29.83
CA LYS A 11 7.19 0.47 30.62
C LYS A 11 7.77 1.76 30.05
N MET A 12 9.06 1.80 29.74
CA MET A 12 9.69 2.96 29.11
C MET A 12 9.03 3.33 27.75
N ARG A 13 8.63 2.33 26.98
CA ARG A 13 7.90 2.58 25.71
C ARG A 13 6.51 3.12 25.96
N SER A 14 5.78 2.57 26.92
CA SER A 14 4.41 3.05 27.25
C SER A 14 4.42 4.50 27.73
N GLU A 15 5.41 4.88 28.54
CA GLU A 15 5.58 6.26 28.99
C GLU A 15 5.84 7.23 27.82
N ARG A 16 6.67 6.82 26.85
CA ARG A 16 6.99 7.63 25.66
C ARG A 16 5.77 7.90 24.77
N ILE A 17 4.87 6.92 24.65
CA ILE A 17 3.65 7.04 23.83
C ILE A 17 2.45 7.51 24.67
N SER A 18 2.66 7.88 25.93
CA SER A 18 1.61 8.30 26.88
C SER A 18 0.46 7.27 26.99
N ALA A 19 0.77 5.99 26.84
CA ALA A 19 -0.18 4.90 27.00
C ALA A 19 -0.25 4.49 28.47
N ASP A 20 -1.01 5.23 29.28
CA ASP A 20 -1.32 4.85 30.65
C ASP A 20 -2.72 4.21 30.69
N SER A 21 -2.76 2.91 30.94
CA SER A 21 -3.99 2.16 31.08
C SER A 21 -3.97 1.30 32.33
N LYS A 22 -4.88 1.58 33.26
CA LYS A 22 -5.04 0.78 34.49
C LYS A 22 -5.48 -0.66 34.23
N ASN A 23 -5.97 -0.96 33.02
CA ASN A 23 -6.47 -2.28 32.62
C ASN A 23 -5.50 -3.03 31.70
N CYS A 24 -4.25 -2.56 31.56
CA CYS A 24 -3.22 -3.22 30.79
C CYS A 24 -2.27 -3.97 31.72
N TYR A 25 -2.25 -5.29 31.60
CA TYR A 25 -1.38 -6.17 32.37
C TYR A 25 -0.25 -6.66 31.48
N ILE A 26 0.97 -6.65 31.96
CA ILE A 26 2.16 -7.14 31.27
C ILE A 26 2.62 -8.42 31.97
N LEU A 27 2.78 -9.48 31.18
CA LEU A 27 3.31 -10.77 31.64
C LEU A 27 4.52 -11.14 30.79
N ASN A 28 5.69 -11.26 31.43
CA ASN A 28 6.89 -11.78 30.80
C ASN A 28 6.98 -13.29 31.05
N GLU A 29 6.46 -14.08 30.12
CA GLU A 29 6.42 -15.54 30.20
C GLU A 29 6.34 -16.11 28.77
N THR A 30 6.98 -17.27 28.57
CA THR A 30 7.02 -17.98 27.29
C THR A 30 6.35 -19.36 27.32
N ASN A 31 6.19 -19.96 28.50
CA ASN A 31 5.55 -21.24 28.66
C ASN A 31 4.01 -21.09 28.64
N THR A 32 3.33 -21.75 27.67
CA THR A 32 1.89 -21.60 27.48
C THR A 32 1.08 -22.08 28.67
N GLN A 33 1.51 -23.12 29.38
CA GLN A 33 0.82 -23.64 30.57
C GLN A 33 0.80 -22.60 31.69
N ASN A 34 1.92 -21.93 31.94
CA ASN A 34 2.03 -20.85 32.93
C ASN A 34 1.16 -19.64 32.49
N ILE A 35 1.24 -19.30 31.20
CA ILE A 35 0.45 -18.20 30.62
C ILE A 35 -1.05 -18.44 30.88
N PHE A 36 -1.57 -19.63 30.59
CA PHE A 36 -2.99 -19.92 30.80
C PHE A 36 -3.40 -19.85 32.27
N GLN A 37 -2.56 -20.24 33.22
CA GLN A 37 -2.83 -20.05 34.65
C GLN A 37 -3.01 -18.56 35.03
N HIS A 38 -2.23 -17.67 34.43
CA HIS A 38 -2.36 -16.24 34.65
C HIS A 38 -3.60 -15.67 33.94
N ILE A 39 -3.91 -16.14 32.74
CA ILE A 39 -5.11 -15.73 31.98
C ILE A 39 -6.37 -16.09 32.76
N GLU A 40 -6.46 -17.29 33.34
CA GLU A 40 -7.60 -17.70 34.16
C GLU A 40 -7.82 -16.81 35.38
N LYS A 41 -6.74 -16.36 36.03
CA LYS A 41 -6.82 -15.48 37.21
C LYS A 41 -7.26 -14.06 36.87
N ILE A 42 -6.79 -13.53 35.71
CA ILE A 42 -7.03 -12.14 35.32
C ILE A 42 -8.35 -12.02 34.54
N ASN A 43 -8.75 -13.07 33.80
CA ASN A 43 -9.90 -13.08 32.91
C ASN A 43 -9.91 -11.87 31.95
N PRO A 44 -8.89 -11.73 31.08
CA PRO A 44 -8.73 -10.54 30.25
C PRO A 44 -9.77 -10.48 29.13
N GLY A 45 -10.18 -9.27 28.75
CA GLY A 45 -11.05 -9.05 27.59
C GLY A 45 -10.33 -9.16 26.24
N MET A 46 -8.98 -9.18 26.22
CA MET A 46 -8.16 -9.32 25.04
C MET A 46 -6.77 -9.83 25.42
N ILE A 47 -6.15 -10.62 24.56
CA ILE A 47 -4.79 -11.13 24.75
C ILE A 47 -3.94 -10.69 23.56
N ILE A 48 -2.73 -10.17 23.82
CA ILE A 48 -1.73 -9.83 22.82
C ILE A 48 -0.46 -10.58 23.18
N ILE A 49 0.13 -11.30 22.21
CA ILE A 49 1.34 -12.09 22.34
C ILE A 49 2.41 -11.53 21.43
N ASP A 50 3.56 -11.10 22.02
CA ASP A 50 4.72 -10.54 21.30
C ASP A 50 6.01 -11.22 21.77
N SER A 51 6.51 -12.18 20.98
CA SER A 51 6.00 -12.71 19.72
C SER A 51 5.61 -14.19 19.86
N VAL A 52 4.84 -14.69 18.89
CA VAL A 52 4.47 -16.11 18.86
C VAL A 52 5.69 -17.04 18.71
N GLN A 53 6.80 -16.53 18.15
CA GLN A 53 8.04 -17.26 17.97
C GLN A 53 8.77 -17.59 19.29
N THR A 54 8.52 -16.81 20.34
CA THR A 54 9.16 -17.03 21.64
C THR A 54 8.43 -18.03 22.53
N LEU A 55 7.17 -18.35 22.16
CA LEU A 55 6.37 -19.27 22.93
C LEU A 55 6.87 -20.72 22.85
N GLN A 56 6.64 -21.44 23.92
CA GLN A 56 6.88 -22.88 24.02
C GLN A 56 5.76 -23.58 24.79
N THR A 57 5.44 -24.80 24.39
CA THR A 57 4.52 -25.67 25.08
C THR A 57 5.21 -26.98 25.46
N GLU A 58 4.84 -27.55 26.60
CA GLU A 58 5.33 -28.85 27.07
C GLU A 58 4.63 -30.01 26.35
N LEU A 59 3.60 -29.75 25.56
CA LEU A 59 2.83 -30.80 24.86
C LEU A 59 3.63 -31.50 23.75
N ILE A 60 4.70 -30.88 23.27
CA ILE A 60 5.54 -31.42 22.20
C ILE A 60 7.03 -31.23 22.50
N GLU A 61 7.83 -32.25 22.17
CA GLU A 61 9.29 -32.20 22.28
C GLU A 61 9.90 -31.54 21.04
N SER A 62 10.02 -30.21 21.05
CA SER A 62 10.73 -29.47 20.01
C SER A 62 11.23 -28.13 20.54
N SER A 63 12.26 -27.56 19.91
CA SER A 63 12.86 -26.31 20.36
C SER A 63 11.91 -25.12 20.22
N ALA A 64 11.99 -24.16 21.13
CA ALA A 64 11.30 -22.87 21.01
C ALA A 64 11.63 -22.23 19.66
N GLY A 65 10.65 -21.57 19.03
CA GLY A 65 10.80 -20.97 17.71
C GLY A 65 10.75 -21.95 16.53
N SER A 66 10.71 -23.28 16.78
CA SER A 66 10.48 -24.26 15.71
C SER A 66 9.04 -24.14 15.16
N ILE A 67 8.86 -24.51 13.89
CA ILE A 67 7.54 -24.48 13.22
C ILE A 67 6.51 -25.29 14.00
N SER A 68 6.91 -26.43 14.58
CA SER A 68 6.04 -27.29 15.40
C SER A 68 5.57 -26.58 16.66
N GLN A 69 6.48 -25.93 17.39
CA GLN A 69 6.17 -25.16 18.60
C GLN A 69 5.23 -23.99 18.29
N ILE A 70 5.57 -23.18 17.28
CA ILE A 70 4.73 -22.05 16.86
C ILE A 70 3.30 -22.52 16.52
N ARG A 71 3.18 -23.63 15.78
CA ARG A 71 1.88 -24.18 15.38
C ARG A 71 1.08 -24.68 16.60
N GLU A 72 1.72 -25.41 17.53
CA GLU A 72 1.01 -25.95 18.68
C GLU A 72 0.59 -24.85 19.66
N CYS A 73 1.49 -23.92 19.99
CA CYS A 73 1.14 -22.75 20.81
C CYS A 73 -0.01 -21.95 20.20
N ALA A 74 0.03 -21.67 18.89
CA ALA A 74 -1.07 -20.99 18.20
C ALA A 74 -2.39 -21.78 18.26
N SER A 75 -2.33 -23.12 18.19
CA SER A 75 -3.50 -24.00 18.33
C SER A 75 -4.12 -23.90 19.71
N GLU A 76 -3.32 -23.86 20.76
CA GLU A 76 -3.78 -23.68 22.15
C GLU A 76 -4.53 -22.36 22.31
N PHE A 77 -3.97 -21.24 21.85
CA PHE A 77 -4.63 -19.93 21.90
C PHE A 77 -5.88 -19.85 21.02
N GLN A 78 -5.89 -20.52 19.87
CA GLN A 78 -7.08 -20.60 19.03
C GLN A 78 -8.22 -21.36 19.73
N LYS A 79 -7.91 -22.49 20.40
CA LYS A 79 -8.89 -23.22 21.21
C LYS A 79 -9.43 -22.36 22.33
N TYR A 80 -8.56 -21.69 23.06
CA TYR A 80 -8.95 -20.77 24.14
C TYR A 80 -9.88 -19.68 23.63
N SER A 81 -9.48 -18.97 22.56
CA SER A 81 -10.29 -17.90 21.95
C SER A 81 -11.68 -18.40 21.53
N LYS A 82 -11.77 -19.59 20.94
CA LYS A 82 -13.07 -20.19 20.54
C LYS A 82 -13.95 -20.55 21.73
N LEU A 83 -13.38 -21.00 22.82
CA LEU A 83 -14.12 -21.40 24.03
C LEU A 83 -14.61 -20.20 24.84
N THR A 84 -13.79 -19.16 24.92
CA THR A 84 -14.07 -17.99 25.80
C THR A 84 -14.60 -16.78 25.04
N SER A 85 -14.55 -16.78 23.70
CA SER A 85 -14.81 -15.61 22.84
C SER A 85 -13.86 -14.44 23.10
N THR A 86 -12.72 -14.69 23.76
CA THR A 86 -11.69 -13.66 24.01
C THR A 86 -10.81 -13.49 22.75
N PRO A 87 -10.70 -12.28 22.17
CA PRO A 87 -9.82 -12.01 21.05
C PRO A 87 -8.36 -12.23 21.41
N VAL A 88 -7.61 -12.90 20.54
CA VAL A 88 -6.18 -13.13 20.68
C VAL A 88 -5.44 -12.55 19.46
N PHE A 89 -4.47 -11.67 19.71
CA PHE A 89 -3.54 -11.16 18.72
C PHE A 89 -2.20 -11.88 18.87
N LEU A 90 -1.79 -12.55 17.79
CA LEU A 90 -0.47 -13.17 17.69
C LEU A 90 0.43 -12.28 16.84
N ILE A 91 1.45 -11.67 17.43
CA ILE A 91 2.45 -10.88 16.70
C ILE A 91 3.53 -11.84 16.23
N GLY A 92 3.88 -11.75 14.96
CA GLY A 92 4.93 -12.53 14.31
C GLY A 92 5.83 -11.67 13.45
N HIS A 93 7.12 -12.04 13.38
CA HIS A 93 8.12 -11.33 12.60
C HIS A 93 8.31 -11.97 11.23
N ILE A 94 8.45 -11.13 10.19
CA ILE A 94 8.80 -11.54 8.83
C ILE A 94 10.34 -11.62 8.71
N THR A 95 10.85 -12.60 7.95
CA THR A 95 12.28 -12.65 7.61
C THR A 95 12.64 -11.57 6.59
N LYS A 96 13.95 -11.26 6.48
CA LYS A 96 14.48 -10.25 5.53
C LYS A 96 14.08 -10.48 4.07
N ASP A 97 13.77 -11.72 3.71
CA ASP A 97 13.34 -12.09 2.35
C ASP A 97 11.82 -11.92 2.14
N GLY A 98 11.11 -11.29 3.08
CA GLY A 98 9.66 -11.10 3.02
C GLY A 98 8.86 -12.41 3.16
N THR A 99 9.55 -13.53 3.35
CA THR A 99 8.94 -14.83 3.65
C THR A 99 8.87 -14.98 5.16
N ILE A 100 7.68 -15.26 5.63
CA ILE A 100 7.43 -15.46 7.05
C ILE A 100 8.01 -16.82 7.44
N ALA A 101 9.09 -16.88 8.24
CA ALA A 101 9.55 -18.12 8.86
C ALA A 101 8.48 -18.60 9.85
N GLY A 102 7.73 -19.62 9.47
CA GLY A 102 6.63 -20.17 10.26
C GLY A 102 5.21 -19.57 10.04
N PRO A 103 5.00 -18.34 9.56
CA PRO A 103 3.68 -17.71 9.52
C PRO A 103 2.77 -18.13 8.40
N LYS A 104 3.24 -18.67 7.28
CA LYS A 104 2.30 -19.27 6.29
C LYS A 104 1.39 -20.33 6.94
N ILE A 105 1.89 -21.02 7.95
CA ILE A 105 1.09 -21.98 8.73
C ILE A 105 0.07 -21.25 9.59
N LEU A 106 0.46 -20.15 10.24
CA LEU A 106 -0.43 -19.33 11.07
C LEU A 106 -1.52 -18.63 10.25
N GLU A 107 -1.21 -18.19 9.02
CA GLU A 107 -2.19 -17.59 8.11
C GLU A 107 -3.40 -18.51 7.87
N HIS A 108 -3.19 -19.84 7.82
CA HIS A 108 -4.28 -20.78 7.65
C HIS A 108 -5.08 -21.00 8.94
N MET A 109 -4.46 -20.82 10.09
CA MET A 109 -5.06 -21.07 11.41
C MET A 109 -5.90 -19.90 11.92
N VAL A 110 -5.47 -18.66 11.69
CA VAL A 110 -6.13 -17.45 12.20
C VAL A 110 -7.26 -16.98 11.29
N ASP A 111 -8.17 -16.17 11.82
CA ASP A 111 -9.31 -15.63 11.09
C ASP A 111 -8.92 -14.38 10.28
N THR A 112 -8.01 -13.58 10.80
CA THR A 112 -7.53 -12.34 10.18
C THR A 112 -6.01 -12.31 10.19
N VAL A 113 -5.42 -11.85 9.09
CA VAL A 113 -3.99 -11.57 8.97
C VAL A 113 -3.81 -10.12 8.59
N LEU A 114 -3.15 -9.36 9.45
CA LEU A 114 -2.77 -7.98 9.23
C LEU A 114 -1.25 -7.91 9.04
N GLN A 115 -0.82 -7.17 8.05
CA GLN A 115 0.59 -6.96 7.74
C GLN A 115 0.95 -5.49 7.83
N PHE A 116 2.01 -5.17 8.58
CA PHE A 116 2.63 -3.86 8.55
C PHE A 116 3.74 -3.82 7.50
N GLU A 117 3.65 -2.84 6.61
CA GLU A 117 4.68 -2.53 5.62
C GLU A 117 5.31 -1.18 5.96
N GLY A 118 6.64 -1.08 5.90
CA GLY A 118 7.34 0.20 6.01
C GLY A 118 7.56 0.81 4.64
N ASP A 119 7.50 2.13 4.53
CA ASP A 119 8.01 2.84 3.37
C ASP A 119 9.55 2.91 3.40
N ARG A 120 10.18 3.20 2.25
CA ARG A 120 11.63 3.29 2.13
C ARG A 120 12.24 4.42 2.99
N ASN A 121 11.49 5.48 3.24
CA ASN A 121 11.91 6.64 4.02
C ASN A 121 11.62 6.49 5.52
N ASN A 122 10.99 5.38 5.92
CA ASN A 122 10.59 5.06 7.31
C ASN A 122 9.64 6.10 7.96
N MET A 123 9.02 6.99 7.19
CA MET A 123 8.09 8.00 7.71
C MET A 123 6.69 7.44 7.93
N TYR A 124 6.28 6.48 7.09
CA TYR A 124 4.95 5.90 7.13
C TYR A 124 4.97 4.40 7.37
N ARG A 125 3.85 3.91 7.91
CA ARG A 125 3.56 2.48 8.06
C ARG A 125 2.20 2.21 7.43
N ILE A 126 2.15 1.21 6.58
CA ILE A 126 0.93 0.77 5.91
C ILE A 126 0.47 -0.52 6.58
N LEU A 127 -0.74 -0.54 7.08
CA LEU A 127 -1.39 -1.72 7.64
C LEU A 127 -2.36 -2.28 6.60
N ARG A 128 -2.07 -3.48 6.12
CA ARG A 128 -2.92 -4.22 5.16
C ARG A 128 -3.60 -5.40 5.79
N SER A 129 -4.84 -5.64 5.41
CA SER A 129 -5.52 -6.90 5.67
C SER A 129 -5.18 -7.89 4.53
N VAL A 130 -4.34 -8.89 4.82
CA VAL A 130 -3.96 -9.94 3.85
C VAL A 130 -5.01 -11.05 3.80
N LYS A 131 -5.65 -11.33 4.95
CA LYS A 131 -6.73 -12.29 5.10
C LYS A 131 -7.75 -11.76 6.11
N ASN A 132 -9.03 -11.94 5.80
CA ASN A 132 -10.12 -11.66 6.73
C ASN A 132 -11.30 -12.57 6.42
N ARG A 133 -11.62 -13.52 7.33
CA ARG A 133 -12.73 -14.47 7.12
C ARG A 133 -14.10 -13.82 7.26
N PHE A 134 -14.21 -12.74 8.03
CA PHE A 134 -15.48 -12.12 8.41
C PHE A 134 -15.68 -10.73 7.83
N GLY A 135 -14.75 -10.26 7.00
CA GLY A 135 -14.84 -8.93 6.42
C GLY A 135 -13.98 -8.76 5.16
N SER A 136 -13.87 -7.52 4.71
CA SER A 136 -13.07 -7.15 3.56
C SER A 136 -11.57 -7.27 3.85
N THR A 137 -10.80 -7.74 2.87
CA THR A 137 -9.33 -7.61 2.85
C THR A 137 -8.87 -6.35 2.16
N SER A 138 -9.81 -5.54 1.71
CA SER A 138 -9.57 -4.35 0.91
C SER A 138 -9.39 -3.08 1.75
N GLU A 139 -9.25 -3.20 3.06
CA GLU A 139 -9.04 -2.09 3.99
C GLU A 139 -7.54 -1.81 4.12
N LEU A 140 -7.19 -0.52 4.13
CA LEU A 140 -5.84 -0.02 4.27
C LEU A 140 -5.78 1.04 5.35
N GLY A 141 -4.90 0.88 6.33
CA GLY A 141 -4.55 1.90 7.30
C GLY A 141 -3.18 2.51 6.98
N ILE A 142 -3.06 3.83 6.96
CA ILE A 142 -1.77 4.50 6.85
C ILE A 142 -1.51 5.26 8.14
N PHE A 143 -0.31 5.07 8.68
CA PHE A 143 0.15 5.68 9.91
C PHE A 143 1.47 6.41 9.67
N GLU A 144 1.58 7.60 10.23
CA GLU A 144 2.82 8.37 10.27
C GLU A 144 3.62 8.03 11.53
N MET A 145 4.92 7.81 11.37
CA MET A 145 5.84 7.58 12.48
C MET A 145 6.21 8.91 13.14
N GLN A 146 5.76 9.12 14.37
CA GLN A 146 6.10 10.30 15.16
C GLN A 146 6.92 9.91 16.39
N GLY A 147 7.60 10.88 17.03
CA GLY A 147 8.31 10.65 18.29
C GLY A 147 7.43 10.12 19.43
N THR A 148 6.14 10.44 19.38
CA THR A 148 5.10 10.02 20.32
C THR A 148 4.36 8.74 19.92
N GLY A 149 4.76 8.07 18.84
CA GLY A 149 4.15 6.84 18.36
C GLY A 149 3.59 6.95 16.93
N LEU A 150 2.60 6.12 16.62
CA LEU A 150 1.92 6.09 15.32
C LEU A 150 0.72 7.04 15.34
N ARG A 151 0.64 7.94 14.38
CA ARG A 151 -0.52 8.79 14.11
C ARG A 151 -1.26 8.30 12.90
N GLU A 152 -2.57 8.07 13.00
CA GLU A 152 -3.40 7.74 11.84
C GLU A 152 -3.41 8.90 10.84
N VAL A 153 -3.26 8.56 9.57
CA VAL A 153 -3.39 9.49 8.45
C VAL A 153 -4.79 9.37 7.87
N ALA A 154 -5.62 10.37 8.17
CA ALA A 154 -7.02 10.38 7.74
C ALA A 154 -7.18 10.47 6.22
N ASN A 155 -6.29 11.20 5.56
CA ASN A 155 -6.28 11.37 4.10
C ASN A 155 -4.91 11.00 3.50
N PRO A 156 -4.70 9.73 3.12
CA PRO A 156 -3.46 9.28 2.52
C PRO A 156 -3.05 10.01 1.24
N SER A 157 -4.01 10.48 0.46
CA SER A 157 -3.74 11.19 -0.80
C SER A 157 -3.00 12.50 -0.58
N GLU A 158 -3.22 13.19 0.56
CA GLU A 158 -2.48 14.44 0.88
C GLU A 158 -0.99 14.20 1.08
N ILE A 159 -0.61 13.00 1.50
CA ILE A 159 0.79 12.61 1.73
C ILE A 159 1.45 12.14 0.45
N LEU A 160 0.67 11.49 -0.42
CA LEU A 160 1.14 10.90 -1.67
C LEU A 160 1.23 11.94 -2.80
N LEU A 161 0.75 13.16 -2.54
CA LEU A 161 0.87 14.30 -3.42
C LEU A 161 1.91 15.27 -2.84
N SER A 162 2.92 15.58 -3.63
CA SER A 162 3.92 16.58 -3.25
C SER A 162 3.28 17.96 -3.13
N GLN A 163 3.58 18.69 -2.05
CA GLN A 163 3.27 20.11 -1.98
C GLN A 163 4.23 20.83 -2.94
N ARG A 164 3.68 21.45 -3.98
CA ARG A 164 4.44 22.14 -5.01
C ARG A 164 3.83 23.51 -5.27
N ASP A 165 4.69 24.48 -5.33
CA ASP A 165 4.32 25.87 -5.69
C ASP A 165 4.47 26.12 -7.20
N GLU A 166 5.19 25.23 -7.93
CA GLU A 166 5.49 25.35 -9.35
C GLU A 166 5.19 24.05 -10.11
N ASN A 167 4.84 24.22 -11.38
CA ASN A 167 4.70 23.11 -12.32
C ASN A 167 6.08 22.62 -12.80
N HIS A 168 6.37 21.36 -12.57
CA HIS A 168 7.56 20.70 -13.11
C HIS A 168 7.18 19.67 -14.17
N SER A 169 8.00 19.56 -15.22
CA SER A 169 7.85 18.49 -16.21
C SER A 169 8.11 17.11 -15.57
N GLY A 170 7.57 16.07 -16.18
CA GLY A 170 7.77 14.71 -15.73
C GLY A 170 6.87 14.25 -14.57
N ILE A 171 5.86 15.04 -14.20
CA ILE A 171 4.98 14.71 -13.09
C ILE A 171 3.53 14.67 -13.53
N ALA A 172 2.80 13.62 -13.16
CA ALA A 172 1.38 13.47 -13.36
C ALA A 172 0.72 12.85 -12.13
N VAL A 173 -0.57 13.13 -11.89
CA VAL A 173 -1.32 12.56 -10.77
C VAL A 173 -2.31 11.53 -11.31
N SER A 174 -2.33 10.35 -10.69
CA SER A 174 -3.30 9.30 -10.99
C SER A 174 -4.23 9.05 -9.82
N SER A 175 -5.47 8.65 -10.16
CA SER A 175 -6.37 8.07 -9.19
C SER A 175 -6.30 6.54 -9.28
N THR A 176 -5.76 5.92 -8.24
CA THR A 176 -5.71 4.46 -8.06
C THR A 176 -6.74 3.98 -7.04
N ILE A 177 -7.02 2.69 -7.04
CA ILE A 177 -7.83 2.03 -5.99
C ILE A 177 -6.94 1.05 -5.25
N GLU A 178 -6.81 1.27 -3.97
CA GLU A 178 -6.16 0.32 -3.08
C GLU A 178 -7.24 -0.33 -2.20
N GLY A 179 -7.53 -1.59 -2.51
CA GLY A 179 -8.64 -2.28 -1.89
C GLY A 179 -10.02 -1.68 -2.25
N LEU A 180 -10.67 -1.01 -1.32
CA LEU A 180 -11.93 -0.28 -1.54
C LEU A 180 -11.74 1.24 -1.59
N ARG A 181 -10.56 1.73 -1.24
CA ARG A 181 -10.28 3.15 -1.04
C ARG A 181 -9.65 3.76 -2.29
N PRO A 182 -10.25 4.82 -2.86
CA PRO A 182 -9.58 5.60 -3.89
C PRO A 182 -8.45 6.41 -3.26
N LEU A 183 -7.31 6.47 -3.94
CA LEU A 183 -6.14 7.24 -3.56
C LEU A 183 -5.64 8.03 -4.76
N LEU A 184 -5.22 9.27 -4.53
CA LEU A 184 -4.44 10.01 -5.52
C LEU A 184 -2.95 9.83 -5.24
N ILE A 185 -2.23 9.52 -6.27
CA ILE A 185 -0.78 9.28 -6.23
C ILE A 185 -0.07 10.07 -7.31
N GLU A 186 1.11 10.52 -6.96
CA GLU A 186 1.98 11.20 -7.89
C GLU A 186 2.90 10.21 -8.60
N VAL A 187 2.92 10.29 -9.93
CA VAL A 187 3.80 9.54 -10.83
C VAL A 187 4.85 10.49 -11.35
N GLN A 188 6.11 10.19 -11.06
CA GLN A 188 7.27 10.99 -11.47
C GLN A 188 8.08 10.24 -12.50
N SER A 189 8.42 10.87 -13.61
CA SER A 189 9.27 10.31 -14.65
C SER A 189 10.40 11.25 -15.01
N LEU A 190 11.58 10.69 -15.25
CA LEU A 190 12.71 11.40 -15.81
C LEU A 190 13.15 10.71 -17.10
N VAL A 191 13.11 11.44 -18.20
CA VAL A 191 13.55 10.99 -19.52
C VAL A 191 14.76 11.82 -19.95
N SER A 192 15.88 11.15 -20.19
CA SER A 192 17.13 11.82 -20.62
C SER A 192 17.81 11.07 -21.76
N SER A 193 18.77 11.70 -22.42
CA SER A 193 19.62 11.01 -23.40
C SER A 193 20.48 9.98 -22.69
N ALA A 194 20.61 8.77 -23.27
CA ALA A 194 21.44 7.72 -22.69
C ALA A 194 22.93 8.16 -22.70
N ALA A 195 23.50 8.39 -21.52
CA ALA A 195 24.87 8.90 -21.38
C ALA A 195 25.95 7.86 -21.74
N TYR A 196 25.64 6.57 -21.60
CA TYR A 196 26.60 5.48 -21.75
C TYR A 196 26.31 4.54 -22.93
N GLY A 197 25.54 4.97 -23.91
CA GLY A 197 25.24 4.19 -25.13
C GLY A 197 24.19 3.09 -24.95
N ASN A 198 23.98 2.58 -23.74
CA ASN A 198 22.94 1.60 -23.43
C ASN A 198 21.84 2.28 -22.58
N PRO A 199 20.60 2.41 -23.10
CA PRO A 199 19.50 3.03 -22.38
C PRO A 199 19.18 2.30 -21.07
N GLN A 200 19.12 3.04 -19.98
CA GLN A 200 18.75 2.53 -18.67
C GLN A 200 17.25 2.71 -18.43
N ARG A 201 16.62 1.71 -17.85
CA ARG A 201 15.22 1.74 -17.45
C ARG A 201 15.06 1.24 -16.04
N SER A 202 14.52 2.09 -15.17
CA SER A 202 14.31 1.79 -13.77
C SER A 202 12.92 2.25 -13.33
N SER A 203 12.29 1.46 -12.50
CA SER A 203 10.99 1.79 -11.94
C SER A 203 10.94 1.47 -10.45
N THR A 204 10.41 2.40 -9.69
CA THR A 204 10.15 2.25 -8.25
C THR A 204 8.64 2.39 -8.02
N GLY A 205 8.04 1.39 -7.37
CA GLY A 205 6.61 1.39 -7.07
C GLY A 205 5.69 1.00 -8.21
N PHE A 206 6.21 0.78 -9.42
CA PHE A 206 5.46 0.32 -10.60
C PHE A 206 6.20 -0.83 -11.30
N ASP A 207 5.48 -1.74 -11.93
CA ASP A 207 6.09 -2.89 -12.61
C ASP A 207 6.93 -2.46 -13.82
N LEU A 208 8.21 -2.84 -13.82
CA LEU A 208 9.16 -2.47 -14.88
C LEU A 208 8.78 -3.04 -16.26
N ARG A 209 8.17 -4.25 -16.30
CA ARG A 209 7.75 -4.87 -17.57
C ARG A 209 6.55 -4.11 -18.12
N ARG A 210 5.62 -3.69 -17.27
CA ARG A 210 4.49 -2.85 -17.66
C ARG A 210 4.96 -1.50 -18.19
N MET A 211 5.89 -0.83 -17.51
CA MET A 211 6.51 0.42 -18.01
C MET A 211 7.10 0.23 -19.39
N ASN A 212 7.89 -0.83 -19.62
CA ASN A 212 8.48 -1.10 -20.92
C ASN A 212 7.44 -1.31 -22.03
N MET A 213 6.31 -1.96 -21.72
CA MET A 213 5.20 -2.09 -22.66
C MET A 213 4.58 -0.74 -23.04
N LEU A 214 4.36 0.13 -22.04
CA LEU A 214 3.82 1.49 -22.28
C LEU A 214 4.78 2.34 -23.13
N LEU A 215 6.09 2.27 -22.87
CA LEU A 215 7.10 2.94 -23.68
C LEU A 215 7.08 2.43 -25.15
N ALA A 216 6.93 1.13 -25.37
CA ALA A 216 6.83 0.56 -26.73
C ALA A 216 5.55 1.03 -27.44
N VAL A 217 4.43 1.24 -26.72
CA VAL A 217 3.22 1.83 -27.29
C VAL A 217 3.48 3.27 -27.73
N LEU A 218 4.12 4.11 -26.89
CA LEU A 218 4.48 5.49 -27.26
C LEU A 218 5.39 5.53 -28.51
N GLU A 219 6.37 4.65 -28.59
CA GLU A 219 7.23 4.58 -29.77
C GLU A 219 6.44 4.19 -31.02
N LYS A 220 5.68 3.09 -30.95
CA LYS A 220 5.02 2.53 -32.14
C LYS A 220 3.83 3.34 -32.61
N ARG A 221 3.06 3.95 -31.69
CA ARG A 221 1.79 4.64 -32.01
C ARG A 221 1.92 6.14 -32.12
N CYS A 222 2.86 6.71 -31.36
CA CYS A 222 3.02 8.16 -31.29
C CYS A 222 4.32 8.68 -31.92
N GLY A 223 5.23 7.78 -32.35
CA GLY A 223 6.45 8.14 -33.05
C GLY A 223 7.57 8.67 -32.15
N PHE A 224 7.45 8.56 -30.81
CA PHE A 224 8.51 8.95 -29.89
C PHE A 224 9.72 8.02 -29.99
N ARG A 225 10.92 8.57 -29.87
CA ARG A 225 12.16 7.79 -29.90
C ARG A 225 12.70 7.55 -28.50
N LEU A 226 11.97 6.74 -27.71
CA LEU A 226 12.32 6.44 -26.32
C LEU A 226 13.33 5.28 -26.19
N GLY A 227 13.51 4.47 -27.25
CA GLY A 227 14.42 3.33 -27.26
C GLY A 227 15.90 3.73 -27.05
N ALA A 228 16.28 4.96 -27.37
CA ALA A 228 17.63 5.51 -27.17
C ALA A 228 17.74 6.43 -25.95
N LYS A 229 16.74 6.47 -25.08
CA LYS A 229 16.68 7.35 -23.90
C LYS A 229 16.66 6.55 -22.60
N ASP A 230 17.29 7.09 -21.57
CA ASP A 230 17.13 6.63 -20.20
C ASP A 230 15.75 7.03 -19.70
N VAL A 231 15.07 6.12 -19.03
CA VAL A 231 13.75 6.35 -18.44
C VAL A 231 13.72 5.85 -17.01
N PHE A 232 13.52 6.78 -16.08
CA PHE A 232 13.37 6.50 -14.66
C PHE A 232 11.94 6.86 -14.25
N LEU A 233 11.29 5.95 -13.52
CA LEU A 233 9.93 6.15 -13.02
C LEU A 233 9.90 5.92 -11.51
N ASN A 234 9.21 6.79 -10.80
CA ASN A 234 9.02 6.69 -9.36
C ASN A 234 7.56 6.99 -8.99
N ILE A 235 6.96 6.12 -8.20
CA ILE A 235 5.69 6.40 -7.54
C ILE A 235 6.00 7.07 -6.20
N ALA A 236 5.45 8.26 -5.98
CA ALA A 236 5.67 9.00 -4.74
C ALA A 236 5.17 8.23 -3.51
N GLY A 237 5.78 8.49 -2.34
CA GLY A 237 5.41 7.83 -1.10
C GLY A 237 5.93 6.39 -0.95
N GLY A 238 6.72 5.88 -1.92
CA GLY A 238 7.35 4.56 -1.83
C GLY A 238 6.40 3.36 -1.89
N ILE A 239 5.13 3.59 -2.20
CA ILE A 239 4.12 2.52 -2.32
C ILE A 239 4.27 1.80 -3.66
N ARG A 240 3.89 0.52 -3.67
CA ARG A 240 3.74 -0.25 -4.90
C ARG A 240 2.29 -0.18 -5.38
N VAL A 241 2.11 0.10 -6.68
CA VAL A 241 0.79 0.19 -7.31
C VAL A 241 0.70 -0.84 -8.42
N ASP A 242 -0.27 -1.74 -8.30
CA ASP A 242 -0.56 -2.77 -9.30
C ASP A 242 -1.85 -2.47 -10.09
N ASP A 243 -2.54 -1.35 -9.79
CA ASP A 243 -3.77 -0.92 -10.48
C ASP A 243 -3.45 -0.40 -11.89
N PRO A 244 -3.99 -1.01 -12.97
CA PRO A 244 -3.74 -0.56 -14.33
C PRO A 244 -4.28 0.86 -14.64
N ALA A 245 -5.13 1.41 -13.80
CA ALA A 245 -5.66 2.77 -13.98
C ALA A 245 -4.57 3.85 -14.02
N ILE A 246 -3.37 3.57 -13.49
CA ILE A 246 -2.26 4.54 -13.48
C ILE A 246 -1.49 4.59 -14.81
N ASP A 247 -1.71 3.66 -15.74
CA ASP A 247 -0.99 3.63 -17.03
C ASP A 247 -1.02 4.97 -17.74
N LEU A 248 -2.19 5.61 -17.75
CA LEU A 248 -2.35 6.90 -18.44
C LEU A 248 -1.51 8.00 -17.81
N ALA A 249 -1.39 8.04 -16.48
CA ALA A 249 -0.54 8.98 -15.77
C ALA A 249 0.96 8.67 -15.99
N VAL A 250 1.34 7.39 -16.04
CA VAL A 250 2.70 6.98 -16.38
C VAL A 250 3.07 7.50 -17.76
N MET A 251 2.20 7.32 -18.75
CA MET A 251 2.45 7.85 -20.09
C MET A 251 2.48 9.38 -20.11
N ALA A 252 1.58 10.05 -19.40
CA ALA A 252 1.55 11.51 -19.31
C ALA A 252 2.83 12.06 -18.66
N SER A 253 3.34 11.44 -17.58
CA SER A 253 4.58 11.86 -16.93
C SER A 253 5.82 11.62 -17.81
N VAL A 254 5.89 10.48 -18.52
CA VAL A 254 6.98 10.19 -19.48
C VAL A 254 6.97 11.19 -20.63
N LEU A 255 5.82 11.47 -21.22
CA LEU A 255 5.67 12.45 -22.30
C LEU A 255 6.04 13.85 -21.85
N SER A 256 5.55 14.25 -20.69
CA SER A 256 5.87 15.54 -20.06
C SER A 256 7.36 15.72 -19.85
N SER A 257 8.04 14.71 -19.31
CA SER A 257 9.50 14.75 -19.13
C SER A 257 10.27 14.75 -20.46
N ASN A 258 9.76 14.01 -21.47
CA ASN A 258 10.42 13.90 -22.76
C ASN A 258 10.41 15.22 -23.55
N GLU A 259 9.31 15.97 -23.46
CA GLU A 259 9.09 17.24 -24.14
C GLU A 259 9.43 18.47 -23.25
N ASP A 260 9.76 18.21 -21.99
CA ASP A 260 10.00 19.25 -20.96
C ASP A 260 8.81 20.23 -20.81
N ILE A 261 7.60 19.71 -20.91
CA ILE A 261 6.34 20.47 -20.77
C ILE A 261 5.59 19.94 -19.55
N ALA A 262 5.32 20.80 -18.58
CA ALA A 262 4.62 20.40 -17.36
C ALA A 262 3.16 20.05 -17.61
N VAL A 263 2.67 18.99 -16.94
CA VAL A 263 1.25 18.69 -16.83
C VAL A 263 0.62 19.62 -15.81
N ASP A 264 -0.61 20.08 -16.06
CA ASP A 264 -1.34 20.92 -15.10
C ASP A 264 -1.49 20.18 -13.76
N MET A 265 -1.08 20.80 -12.67
CA MET A 265 -1.14 20.25 -11.30
C MET A 265 -2.56 19.89 -10.86
N LYS A 266 -3.57 20.48 -11.48
CA LYS A 266 -4.99 20.22 -11.18
C LYS A 266 -5.62 19.20 -12.12
N SER A 267 -4.82 18.51 -12.93
CA SER A 267 -5.24 17.42 -13.79
C SER A 267 -4.93 16.06 -13.16
N CYS A 268 -5.91 15.16 -13.20
CA CYS A 268 -5.79 13.78 -12.73
C CYS A 268 -6.05 12.80 -13.88
N PHE A 269 -5.47 11.61 -13.82
CA PHE A 269 -5.60 10.59 -14.86
C PHE A 269 -6.07 9.27 -14.26
N ALA A 270 -7.01 8.57 -14.95
CA ALA A 270 -7.45 7.26 -14.51
C ALA A 270 -7.94 6.42 -15.70
N ALA A 271 -7.03 5.69 -16.35
CA ALA A 271 -7.37 4.75 -17.41
C ALA A 271 -6.22 3.74 -17.64
N GLU A 272 -6.58 2.53 -18.07
CA GLU A 272 -5.65 1.53 -18.57
C GLU A 272 -5.32 1.82 -20.03
N VAL A 273 -4.08 1.50 -20.45
CA VAL A 273 -3.63 1.61 -21.84
C VAL A 273 -3.32 0.23 -22.42
N GLY A 274 -3.98 -0.12 -23.51
CA GLY A 274 -3.72 -1.35 -24.23
C GLY A 274 -2.59 -1.24 -25.24
N LEU A 275 -2.08 -2.39 -25.70
CA LEU A 275 -0.91 -2.47 -26.61
C LEU A 275 -1.14 -1.86 -27.99
N SER A 276 -2.40 -1.73 -28.43
CA SER A 276 -2.75 -1.02 -29.66
C SER A 276 -2.91 0.50 -29.48
N GLY A 277 -2.69 1.04 -28.28
CA GLY A 277 -2.83 2.45 -27.97
C GLY A 277 -4.28 2.86 -27.63
N GLU A 278 -5.17 1.88 -27.44
CA GLU A 278 -6.54 2.12 -26.99
C GLU A 278 -6.56 2.44 -25.49
N ILE A 279 -7.44 3.36 -25.10
CA ILE A 279 -7.66 3.73 -23.70
C ILE A 279 -8.86 2.94 -23.17
N ARG A 280 -8.60 2.05 -22.23
CA ARG A 280 -9.53 1.09 -21.67
C ARG A 280 -10.23 1.61 -20.42
N ALA A 281 -11.45 1.14 -20.21
CA ALA A 281 -12.19 1.42 -19.00
C ALA A 281 -11.55 0.75 -17.78
N VAL A 282 -11.63 1.42 -16.65
CA VAL A 282 -11.21 0.91 -15.35
C VAL A 282 -12.40 0.79 -14.41
N ASN A 283 -12.27 -0.05 -13.40
CA ASN A 283 -13.31 -0.25 -12.40
C ASN A 283 -13.46 0.96 -11.46
N ARG A 284 -14.62 1.06 -10.79
CA ARG A 284 -14.91 2.06 -9.74
C ARG A 284 -14.59 3.50 -10.14
N ILE A 285 -14.86 3.85 -11.38
CA ILE A 285 -14.47 5.17 -11.92
C ILE A 285 -15.15 6.32 -11.16
N GLU A 286 -16.38 6.15 -10.67
CA GLU A 286 -17.10 7.17 -9.88
C GLU A 286 -16.37 7.49 -8.58
N GLN A 287 -15.83 6.48 -7.89
CA GLN A 287 -15.06 6.68 -6.67
C GLN A 287 -13.76 7.44 -6.96
N ARG A 288 -13.08 7.13 -8.06
CA ARG A 288 -11.86 7.82 -8.51
C ARG A 288 -12.12 9.29 -8.81
N ILE A 289 -13.21 9.58 -9.50
CA ILE A 289 -13.63 10.94 -9.83
C ILE A 289 -13.99 11.72 -8.56
N SER A 290 -14.77 11.11 -7.66
CA SER A 290 -15.15 11.73 -6.40
C SER A 290 -13.95 12.08 -5.51
N GLU A 291 -12.93 11.22 -5.47
CA GLU A 291 -11.71 11.50 -4.70
C GLU A 291 -10.90 12.64 -5.34
N ALA A 292 -10.75 12.66 -6.66
CA ALA A 292 -10.10 13.76 -7.36
C ALA A 292 -10.82 15.10 -7.14
N GLU A 293 -12.16 15.10 -7.21
CA GLU A 293 -12.98 16.29 -6.94
C GLU A 293 -12.81 16.77 -5.49
N LYS A 294 -12.87 15.84 -4.50
CA LYS A 294 -12.72 16.13 -3.08
C LYS A 294 -11.39 16.80 -2.76
N LEU A 295 -10.32 16.40 -3.47
CA LEU A 295 -8.97 16.95 -3.31
C LEU A 295 -8.69 18.20 -4.16
N GLY A 296 -9.73 18.74 -4.80
CA GLY A 296 -9.68 20.03 -5.50
C GLY A 296 -8.98 19.98 -6.85
N PHE A 297 -9.02 18.83 -7.54
CA PHE A 297 -8.63 18.75 -8.94
C PHE A 297 -9.71 19.37 -9.84
N ASN A 298 -9.27 20.07 -10.89
CA ASN A 298 -10.15 20.75 -11.82
C ASN A 298 -10.69 19.81 -12.90
N GLU A 299 -9.88 18.83 -13.30
CA GLU A 299 -10.22 17.90 -14.36
C GLU A 299 -9.63 16.51 -14.15
N ILE A 300 -10.31 15.52 -14.72
CA ILE A 300 -9.86 14.13 -14.75
C ILE A 300 -9.98 13.56 -16.16
N VAL A 301 -8.90 12.97 -16.64
CA VAL A 301 -8.80 12.32 -17.95
C VAL A 301 -9.08 10.83 -17.79
N ILE A 302 -10.12 10.34 -18.43
CA ILE A 302 -10.60 8.95 -18.31
C ILE A 302 -10.89 8.33 -19.68
N SER A 303 -11.11 7.00 -19.68
CA SER A 303 -11.59 6.32 -20.88
C SER A 303 -12.98 6.80 -21.30
N LYS A 304 -13.18 6.98 -22.61
CA LYS A 304 -14.49 7.25 -23.20
C LYS A 304 -15.52 6.17 -22.81
N TYR A 305 -15.09 4.93 -22.66
CA TYR A 305 -15.98 3.83 -22.27
C TYR A 305 -16.46 3.95 -20.81
N ASN A 306 -15.65 4.51 -19.92
CA ASN A 306 -16.10 4.88 -18.58
C ASN A 306 -17.08 6.07 -18.66
N ALA A 307 -16.74 7.11 -19.42
CA ALA A 307 -17.55 8.33 -19.51
C ALA A 307 -18.96 8.10 -20.06
N ASN A 308 -19.12 7.13 -20.97
CA ASN A 308 -20.43 6.80 -21.56
C ASN A 308 -21.44 6.23 -20.54
N ASN A 309 -20.94 5.61 -19.48
CA ASN A 309 -21.76 4.97 -18.43
C ASN A 309 -21.92 5.83 -17.18
N LEU A 310 -21.36 7.05 -17.19
CA LEU A 310 -21.40 7.97 -16.06
C LEU A 310 -22.54 8.98 -16.19
N ASN A 311 -23.22 9.25 -15.08
CA ASN A 311 -24.02 10.45 -14.95
C ASN A 311 -23.13 11.64 -14.59
N GLN A 312 -22.59 12.31 -15.62
CA GLN A 312 -21.62 13.41 -15.43
C GLN A 312 -22.19 14.58 -14.61
N LYS A 313 -23.52 14.73 -14.52
CA LYS A 313 -24.13 15.77 -13.69
C LYS A 313 -23.91 15.61 -12.19
N ASN A 314 -23.49 14.42 -11.75
CA ASN A 314 -23.19 14.15 -10.35
C ASN A 314 -21.82 14.70 -9.90
N PHE A 315 -21.00 15.18 -10.82
CA PHE A 315 -19.64 15.65 -10.57
C PHE A 315 -19.47 17.10 -11.02
N LYS A 316 -18.72 17.87 -10.23
CA LYS A 316 -18.36 19.27 -10.56
C LYS A 316 -17.03 19.33 -11.32
N ILE A 317 -16.16 18.33 -11.12
CA ILE A 317 -14.89 18.20 -11.83
C ILE A 317 -15.12 17.98 -13.31
N LYS A 318 -14.32 18.62 -14.16
CA LYS A 318 -14.40 18.46 -15.62
C LYS A 318 -13.90 17.08 -16.02
N ILE A 319 -14.73 16.31 -16.72
CA ILE A 319 -14.39 14.97 -17.19
C ILE A 319 -13.96 15.05 -18.66
N ILE A 320 -12.71 14.62 -18.92
CA ILE A 320 -12.13 14.57 -20.26
C ILE A 320 -12.09 13.11 -20.72
N ALA A 321 -12.88 12.78 -21.72
CA ALA A 321 -13.04 11.43 -22.22
C ALA A 321 -12.17 11.18 -23.45
N ILE A 322 -11.23 10.25 -23.36
CA ILE A 322 -10.35 9.87 -24.47
C ILE A 322 -10.48 8.38 -24.78
N ASN A 323 -10.16 7.96 -26.02
CA ASN A 323 -10.24 6.55 -26.43
C ASN A 323 -8.98 6.04 -27.11
N LYS A 324 -8.03 6.92 -27.43
CA LYS A 324 -6.73 6.58 -28.03
C LYS A 324 -5.64 7.43 -27.42
N ILE A 325 -4.41 6.91 -27.46
CA ILE A 325 -3.25 7.59 -26.88
C ILE A 325 -2.93 8.92 -27.60
N GLU A 326 -3.25 9.04 -28.89
CA GLU A 326 -3.05 10.28 -29.64
C GLU A 326 -3.94 11.44 -29.09
N HIS A 327 -5.05 11.11 -28.42
CA HIS A 327 -5.88 12.13 -27.75
C HIS A 327 -5.23 12.64 -26.47
N LEU A 328 -4.42 11.79 -25.78
CA LEU A 328 -3.61 12.25 -24.66
C LEU A 328 -2.57 13.27 -25.13
N LEU A 329 -1.92 13.03 -26.27
CA LEU A 329 -0.94 14.00 -26.84
C LEU A 329 -1.59 15.36 -27.12
N ARG A 330 -2.78 15.37 -27.74
CA ARG A 330 -3.51 16.62 -27.97
C ARG A 330 -3.94 17.30 -26.69
N TYR A 331 -4.26 16.54 -25.68
CA TYR A 331 -4.61 17.10 -24.37
C TYR A 331 -3.40 17.73 -23.67
N LEU A 332 -2.22 17.11 -23.76
CA LEU A 332 -1.00 17.59 -23.09
C LEU A 332 -0.32 18.75 -23.84
N PHE A 333 -0.34 18.73 -25.19
CA PHE A 333 0.53 19.57 -26.01
C PHE A 333 -0.22 20.41 -27.05
N GLY A 334 -1.51 20.20 -27.21
CA GLY A 334 -2.22 20.82 -28.28
C GLY A 334 -3.22 21.56 -28.31
#